data_e1db4ad56291396dab29843f151bca55
#
_entry.id   e1db4ad56291396dab29843f151bca55
#
_cell.length_a   1.000
_cell.length_b   1.000
_cell.length_c   1.000
_cell.angle_alpha   90.00
_cell.angle_beta   90.00
_cell.angle_gamma   90.00
#
_symmetry.space_group_name_H-M   'P 1'
#
loop_
_entity.id
_entity.type
_entity.pdbx_description
1 polymer ?
#
loop_
_entity_poly.entity_id
_entity_poly.type
_entity_poly.pdbx_seq_one_letter_code
_entity_poly.pdbx_strand_id
1 'polypeptide(L)'
;MAIQEIAAANLTSDIAIDRTKDAVIIEDVSKVFKKPRPLFGWGRKEKEKEEKREVRAVDHVSMTVKYREIMGILGANGSGKSTLIRILSTLLIPDTGRVRIFGYDVEKDERVVQRLINRVSVEASFFKKLSPMENLIYAARLYNMPGDEAREKIRQILTRLGIPKDRIGQPLENMSRGMQQKVAIARAFLTSPIVLLLDEPTTGLDPRSKVDVQTFVHQLREDHGATILITTHDMEEAEALCDRVAIIDQGKLVAQGTVEELKQTVAERLGYEALPSMNEVFMHYTVAHRITEADIKRYGSWEKAFEAYEAQRAEE
;
A
#
# COMPACT_ATOMS: atom_id res chain seq x y z
N MET A 1 27.09 -12.99 8.06
CA MET A 1 26.38 -14.28 8.26
C MET A 1 24.93 -14.06 7.89
N ALA A 2 24.49 -14.79 6.90
CA ALA A 2 23.27 -14.51 6.15
C ALA A 2 22.01 -14.86 6.95
N ILE A 3 20.94 -14.13 6.66
CA ILE A 3 19.57 -14.21 7.18
C ILE A 3 18.90 -15.57 6.86
N GLN A 4 19.59 -16.50 6.21
CA GLN A 4 19.08 -17.84 5.91
C GLN A 4 18.68 -18.66 7.16
N GLU A 5 19.14 -18.26 8.35
CA GLU A 5 18.79 -18.94 9.62
C GLU A 5 17.54 -18.37 10.34
N ILE A 6 16.91 -17.28 9.82
CA ILE A 6 15.65 -16.76 10.41
C ILE A 6 14.43 -17.49 9.85
N ALA A 7 14.60 -18.55 9.09
CA ALA A 7 13.53 -19.35 8.49
C ALA A 7 12.90 -20.34 9.51
N ALA A 8 12.53 -19.85 10.66
CA ALA A 8 11.77 -20.63 11.60
C ALA A 8 10.28 -20.46 11.35
N ALA A 9 9.57 -21.57 11.32
CA ALA A 9 8.14 -21.71 11.07
C ALA A 9 7.66 -20.99 9.80
N ASN A 10 8.16 -21.39 8.64
CA ASN A 10 7.53 -21.03 7.36
C ASN A 10 6.10 -21.60 7.37
N LEU A 11 5.10 -20.78 7.72
CA LEU A 11 3.69 -21.11 7.59
C LEU A 11 3.31 -21.47 6.14
N THR A 12 4.25 -21.36 5.21
CA THR A 12 4.09 -21.54 3.78
C THR A 12 4.84 -22.73 3.21
N SER A 13 5.57 -23.52 4.03
CA SER A 13 6.41 -24.63 3.55
C SER A 13 5.65 -25.74 2.82
N ASP A 14 4.36 -25.89 3.13
CA ASP A 14 3.45 -26.86 2.52
C ASP A 14 2.60 -26.28 1.36
N ILE A 15 2.76 -24.98 1.04
CA ILE A 15 2.03 -24.32 -0.05
C ILE A 15 2.88 -24.33 -1.31
N ALA A 16 2.35 -24.89 -2.40
CA ALA A 16 3.02 -24.87 -3.69
C ALA A 16 3.02 -23.45 -4.29
N ILE A 17 4.20 -22.89 -4.52
CA ILE A 17 4.38 -21.54 -5.05
C ILE A 17 5.24 -21.61 -6.31
N ASP A 18 4.66 -21.19 -7.43
CA ASP A 18 5.37 -21.01 -8.68
C ASP A 18 5.98 -19.59 -8.76
N ARG A 19 7.26 -19.50 -8.42
CA ARG A 19 8.01 -18.24 -8.39
C ARG A 19 8.39 -17.71 -9.79
N THR A 20 8.04 -18.43 -10.85
CA THR A 20 8.26 -17.99 -12.24
C THR A 20 7.10 -17.16 -12.78
N LYS A 21 5.97 -17.16 -12.09
CA LYS A 21 4.76 -16.42 -12.43
C LYS A 21 4.62 -15.14 -11.63
N ASP A 22 3.69 -14.28 -12.05
CA ASP A 22 3.32 -13.10 -11.30
C ASP A 22 2.81 -13.49 -9.91
N ALA A 23 3.33 -12.78 -8.89
CA ALA A 23 2.97 -13.02 -7.50
C ALA A 23 1.53 -12.56 -7.19
N VAL A 24 1.10 -11.46 -7.82
CA VAL A 24 -0.27 -10.93 -7.67
C VAL A 24 -0.85 -10.64 -9.05
N ILE A 25 -2.06 -11.10 -9.28
CA ILE A 25 -2.83 -10.84 -10.50
C ILE A 25 -4.19 -10.30 -10.10
N ILE A 26 -4.50 -9.11 -10.59
CA ILE A 26 -5.78 -8.40 -10.40
C ILE A 26 -6.44 -8.28 -11.77
N GLU A 27 -7.65 -8.82 -11.93
CA GLU A 27 -8.38 -8.91 -13.20
C GLU A 27 -9.74 -8.25 -13.07
N ASP A 28 -9.91 -7.08 -13.67
CA ASP A 28 -11.18 -6.35 -13.81
C ASP A 28 -11.94 -6.14 -12.49
N VAL A 29 -11.20 -5.82 -11.43
CA VAL A 29 -11.73 -5.72 -10.07
C VAL A 29 -12.49 -4.41 -9.88
N SER A 30 -13.73 -4.53 -9.36
CA SER A 30 -14.53 -3.38 -8.94
C SER A 30 -15.07 -3.54 -7.53
N LYS A 31 -15.21 -2.41 -6.82
CA LYS A 31 -15.83 -2.34 -5.49
C LYS A 31 -16.62 -1.05 -5.32
N VAL A 32 -17.91 -1.20 -5.01
CA VAL A 32 -18.85 -0.09 -4.81
C VAL A 32 -19.36 -0.09 -3.37
N PHE A 33 -19.30 1.06 -2.72
CA PHE A 33 -19.88 1.25 -1.41
C PHE A 33 -21.17 2.07 -1.52
N LYS A 34 -22.25 1.59 -0.89
CA LYS A 34 -23.51 2.32 -0.79
C LYS A 34 -23.55 3.11 0.50
N LYS A 35 -23.74 4.43 0.43
CA LYS A 35 -23.97 5.24 1.63
C LYS A 35 -25.30 4.85 2.29
N PRO A 36 -25.37 4.71 3.63
CA PRO A 36 -26.59 4.35 4.31
C PRO A 36 -27.71 5.38 4.04
N ARG A 37 -28.95 4.88 3.92
CA ARG A 37 -30.13 5.76 3.77
C ARG A 37 -30.31 6.58 5.05
N PRO A 38 -30.52 7.90 4.97
CA PRO A 38 -30.94 8.65 6.13
C PRO A 38 -32.30 8.14 6.59
N LEU A 39 -32.47 7.91 7.90
CA LEU A 39 -33.70 7.36 8.52
C LEU A 39 -34.96 8.24 8.35
N PHE A 40 -34.79 9.49 7.94
CA PHE A 40 -35.87 10.45 7.73
C PHE A 40 -35.71 11.13 6.36
N GLY A 41 -36.74 10.96 5.49
CA GLY A 41 -36.80 11.65 4.18
C GLY A 41 -37.63 10.89 3.15
N TRP A 42 -38.94 10.97 3.24
CA TRP A 42 -39.84 10.52 2.16
C TRP A 42 -39.99 11.67 1.15
N GLY A 43 -39.55 11.47 -0.08
CA GLY A 43 -39.74 12.44 -1.17
C GLY A 43 -39.33 11.88 -2.54
N ARG A 44 -40.20 12.10 -3.50
CA ARG A 44 -40.33 11.56 -4.86
C ARG A 44 -39.21 11.84 -5.89
N LYS A 45 -37.93 11.89 -5.50
CA LYS A 45 -36.76 12.02 -6.44
C LYS A 45 -35.73 10.96 -6.16
N GLU A 46 -36.13 9.66 -6.17
CA GLU A 46 -35.26 8.59 -5.63
C GLU A 46 -34.18 8.10 -6.58
N LYS A 47 -34.43 8.02 -7.90
CA LYS A 47 -33.43 7.41 -8.84
C LYS A 47 -32.17 8.26 -9.03
N GLU A 48 -32.26 9.57 -9.23
CA GLU A 48 -31.12 10.46 -9.33
C GLU A 48 -30.33 10.61 -8.01
N LYS A 49 -31.01 10.36 -6.86
CA LYS A 49 -30.35 10.34 -5.55
C LYS A 49 -29.69 8.98 -5.23
N GLU A 50 -30.08 7.88 -5.87
CA GLU A 50 -29.44 6.58 -5.67
C GLU A 50 -28.07 6.53 -6.34
N GLU A 51 -27.90 7.00 -7.57
CA GLU A 51 -26.58 7.08 -8.24
C GLU A 51 -25.58 7.97 -7.49
N LYS A 52 -26.04 9.08 -6.90
CA LYS A 52 -25.21 9.96 -6.04
C LYS A 52 -24.83 9.34 -4.69
N ARG A 53 -25.37 8.16 -4.33
CA ARG A 53 -25.08 7.45 -3.06
C ARG A 53 -24.06 6.32 -3.22
N GLU A 54 -23.74 5.93 -4.44
CA GLU A 54 -22.75 4.90 -4.71
C GLU A 54 -21.37 5.53 -4.86
N VAL A 55 -20.40 5.02 -4.10
CA VAL A 55 -18.99 5.39 -4.23
C VAL A 55 -18.26 4.20 -4.82
N ARG A 56 -17.83 4.31 -6.07
CA ARG A 56 -16.97 3.31 -6.71
C ARG A 56 -15.55 3.51 -6.21
N ALA A 57 -15.18 2.76 -5.19
CA ALA A 57 -13.87 2.88 -4.59
C ALA A 57 -12.78 2.19 -5.41
N VAL A 58 -13.15 1.14 -6.16
CA VAL A 58 -12.30 0.48 -7.17
C VAL A 58 -13.20 0.27 -8.40
N ASP A 59 -12.73 0.63 -9.59
CA ASP A 59 -13.51 0.65 -10.83
C ASP A 59 -12.70 0.03 -11.97
N HIS A 60 -12.96 -1.26 -12.26
CA HIS A 60 -12.32 -2.02 -13.34
C HIS A 60 -10.78 -2.03 -13.32
N VAL A 61 -10.18 -2.20 -12.14
CA VAL A 61 -8.73 -2.22 -11.99
C VAL A 61 -8.17 -3.57 -12.42
N SER A 62 -7.18 -3.52 -13.33
CA SER A 62 -6.40 -4.69 -13.76
C SER A 62 -4.91 -4.38 -13.68
N MET A 63 -4.15 -5.19 -12.94
CA MET A 63 -2.70 -5.05 -12.82
C MET A 63 -2.04 -6.33 -12.36
N THR A 64 -0.74 -6.45 -12.59
CA THR A 64 0.07 -7.58 -12.12
C THR A 64 1.29 -7.11 -11.34
N VAL A 65 1.72 -7.92 -10.37
CA VAL A 65 2.94 -7.70 -9.57
C VAL A 65 3.82 -8.94 -9.72
N LYS A 66 5.06 -8.73 -10.12
CA LYS A 66 6.03 -9.81 -10.31
C LYS A 66 6.54 -10.33 -8.95
N TYR A 67 7.06 -11.54 -8.95
CA TYR A 67 7.74 -12.07 -7.77
C TYR A 67 8.97 -11.22 -7.41
N ARG A 68 9.16 -10.91 -6.13
CA ARG A 68 10.22 -10.05 -5.59
C ARG A 68 10.19 -8.59 -6.08
N GLU A 69 9.06 -8.15 -6.59
CA GLU A 69 8.86 -6.76 -6.99
C GLU A 69 8.39 -5.91 -5.80
N ILE A 70 8.86 -4.67 -5.72
CA ILE A 70 8.25 -3.61 -4.90
C ILE A 70 7.35 -2.80 -5.83
N MET A 71 6.02 -3.01 -5.73
CA MET A 71 5.02 -2.30 -6.49
C MET A 71 4.42 -1.15 -5.67
N GLY A 72 4.57 0.07 -6.14
CA GLY A 72 3.93 1.25 -5.58
C GLY A 72 2.50 1.43 -6.09
N ILE A 73 1.54 1.65 -5.22
CA ILE A 73 0.18 2.07 -5.57
C ILE A 73 0.01 3.51 -5.13
N LEU A 74 0.08 4.43 -6.10
CA LEU A 74 0.04 5.87 -5.89
C LEU A 74 -1.37 6.41 -6.12
N GLY A 75 -1.72 7.46 -5.37
CA GLY A 75 -3.01 8.13 -5.54
C GLY A 75 -3.30 9.09 -4.39
N ALA A 76 -4.17 10.05 -4.63
CA ALA A 76 -4.67 10.95 -3.59
C ALA A 76 -5.44 10.20 -2.49
N ASN A 77 -5.69 10.86 -1.37
CA ASN A 77 -6.55 10.31 -0.32
C ASN A 77 -7.96 10.07 -0.89
N GLY A 78 -8.51 8.89 -0.60
CA GLY A 78 -9.81 8.49 -1.15
C GLY A 78 -9.79 7.96 -2.58
N SER A 79 -8.64 7.83 -3.24
CA SER A 79 -8.56 7.31 -4.62
C SER A 79 -8.84 5.80 -4.76
N GLY A 80 -8.96 5.05 -3.66
CA GLY A 80 -9.27 3.61 -3.67
C GLY A 80 -8.12 2.69 -3.24
N LYS A 81 -6.91 3.20 -2.99
CA LYS A 81 -5.70 2.42 -2.61
C LYS A 81 -5.95 1.45 -1.45
N SER A 82 -6.42 1.98 -0.31
CA SER A 82 -6.67 1.14 0.88
C SER A 82 -7.81 0.15 0.67
N THR A 83 -8.78 0.44 -0.23
CA THR A 83 -9.81 -0.52 -0.62
C THR A 83 -9.19 -1.68 -1.38
N LEU A 84 -8.31 -1.41 -2.34
CA LEU A 84 -7.59 -2.44 -3.09
C LEU A 84 -6.72 -3.30 -2.16
N ILE A 85 -5.97 -2.68 -1.22
CA ILE A 85 -5.20 -3.42 -0.21
C ILE A 85 -6.09 -4.31 0.67
N ARG A 86 -7.30 -3.87 1.03
CA ARG A 86 -8.24 -4.70 1.80
C ARG A 86 -8.75 -5.89 0.99
N ILE A 87 -8.97 -5.74 -0.30
CA ILE A 87 -9.33 -6.86 -1.19
C ILE A 87 -8.18 -7.86 -1.27
N LEU A 88 -6.95 -7.39 -1.54
CA LEU A 88 -5.74 -8.22 -1.57
C LEU A 88 -5.49 -8.96 -0.27
N SER A 89 -5.84 -8.35 0.87
CA SER A 89 -5.67 -8.94 2.20
C SER A 89 -6.85 -9.80 2.67
N THR A 90 -7.77 -10.19 1.77
CA THR A 90 -8.98 -10.99 2.07
C THR A 90 -9.97 -10.35 3.06
N LEU A 91 -9.80 -9.07 3.40
CA LEU A 91 -10.65 -8.34 4.33
C LEU A 91 -11.90 -7.75 3.67
N LEU A 92 -11.94 -7.76 2.35
CA LEU A 92 -13.03 -7.21 1.55
C LEU A 92 -13.18 -8.03 0.27
N ILE A 93 -14.39 -8.46 -0.02
CA ILE A 93 -14.73 -9.19 -1.24
C ILE A 93 -15.00 -8.16 -2.35
N PRO A 94 -14.40 -8.30 -3.56
CA PRO A 94 -14.74 -7.47 -4.70
C PRO A 94 -16.20 -7.73 -5.15
N ASP A 95 -16.82 -6.74 -5.81
CA ASP A 95 -18.17 -6.94 -6.37
C ASP A 95 -18.09 -7.60 -7.75
N THR A 96 -17.02 -7.33 -8.50
CA THR A 96 -16.71 -7.98 -9.78
C THR A 96 -15.21 -8.17 -9.93
N GLY A 97 -14.83 -9.01 -10.89
CA GLY A 97 -13.44 -9.31 -11.19
C GLY A 97 -12.86 -10.42 -10.31
N ARG A 98 -11.54 -10.55 -10.33
CA ARG A 98 -10.83 -11.61 -9.60
C ARG A 98 -9.46 -11.16 -9.17
N VAL A 99 -9.02 -11.64 -8.00
CA VAL A 99 -7.66 -11.44 -7.50
C VAL A 99 -7.04 -12.79 -7.17
N ARG A 100 -5.80 -13.00 -7.61
CA ARG A 100 -5.01 -14.18 -7.27
C ARG A 100 -3.66 -13.79 -6.68
N ILE A 101 -3.22 -14.54 -5.68
CA ILE A 101 -1.90 -14.42 -5.08
C ILE A 101 -1.19 -15.77 -5.24
N PHE A 102 -0.11 -15.80 -6.02
CA PHE A 102 0.57 -17.03 -6.45
C PHE A 102 -0.38 -18.10 -7.03
N GLY A 103 -1.40 -17.64 -7.77
CA GLY A 103 -2.42 -18.51 -8.37
C GLY A 103 -3.61 -18.83 -7.48
N TYR A 104 -3.53 -18.61 -6.17
CA TYR A 104 -4.61 -18.81 -5.20
C TYR A 104 -5.59 -17.63 -5.23
N ASP A 105 -6.87 -17.92 -5.38
CA ASP A 105 -7.94 -16.93 -5.44
C ASP A 105 -8.24 -16.39 -4.03
N VAL A 106 -8.26 -15.05 -3.86
CA VAL A 106 -8.44 -14.40 -2.55
C VAL A 106 -9.79 -14.71 -1.88
N GLU A 107 -10.79 -15.10 -2.66
CA GLU A 107 -12.12 -15.48 -2.16
C GLU A 107 -12.20 -16.98 -1.86
N LYS A 108 -11.79 -17.80 -2.83
CA LYS A 108 -11.97 -19.26 -2.77
C LYS A 108 -10.93 -19.94 -1.89
N ASP A 109 -9.70 -19.42 -1.94
CA ASP A 109 -8.52 -19.98 -1.25
C ASP A 109 -8.09 -19.08 -0.09
N GLU A 110 -9.04 -18.36 0.55
CA GLU A 110 -8.79 -17.34 1.57
C GLU A 110 -7.76 -17.77 2.61
N ARG A 111 -7.90 -18.97 3.18
CA ARG A 111 -7.00 -19.51 4.22
C ARG A 111 -5.57 -19.70 3.71
N VAL A 112 -5.40 -20.10 2.45
CA VAL A 112 -4.08 -20.24 1.82
C VAL A 112 -3.47 -18.86 1.63
N VAL A 113 -4.25 -17.94 1.05
CA VAL A 113 -3.81 -16.54 0.83
C VAL A 113 -3.40 -15.88 2.13
N GLN A 114 -4.17 -16.01 3.22
CA GLN A 114 -3.86 -15.45 4.55
C GLN A 114 -2.54 -15.97 5.14
N ARG A 115 -2.06 -17.14 4.73
CA ARG A 115 -0.76 -17.69 5.13
C ARG A 115 0.40 -17.12 4.29
N LEU A 116 0.11 -16.68 3.05
CA LEU A 116 1.09 -16.12 2.13
C LEU A 116 1.38 -14.64 2.38
N ILE A 117 0.40 -13.92 2.94
CA ILE A 117 0.42 -12.47 3.07
C ILE A 117 0.51 -12.00 4.51
N ASN A 118 1.04 -10.79 4.68
CA ASN A 118 0.75 -9.97 5.87
C ASN A 118 0.52 -8.51 5.46
N ARG A 119 -0.17 -7.79 6.35
CA ARG A 119 -0.52 -6.40 6.11
C ARG A 119 -0.12 -5.50 7.27
N VAL A 120 0.42 -4.32 6.94
CA VAL A 120 0.56 -3.19 7.85
C VAL A 120 -0.48 -2.15 7.46
N SER A 121 -1.34 -1.76 8.40
CA SER A 121 -2.32 -0.68 8.21
C SER A 121 -1.78 0.65 8.74
N VAL A 122 -2.32 1.76 8.25
CA VAL A 122 -1.99 3.13 8.69
C VAL A 122 -2.11 3.27 10.21
N GLU A 123 -3.12 2.63 10.80
CA GLU A 123 -3.31 2.60 12.25
C GLU A 123 -3.08 1.19 12.79
N ALA A 124 -1.90 0.98 13.36
CA ALA A 124 -1.61 -0.27 14.04
C ALA A 124 -2.20 -0.26 15.45
N SER A 125 -3.14 -1.19 15.69
CA SER A 125 -3.67 -1.39 17.04
C SER A 125 -2.69 -2.18 17.89
N PHE A 126 -2.29 -1.60 19.02
CA PHE A 126 -1.40 -2.19 20.00
C PHE A 126 -1.96 -2.06 21.43
N PHE A 127 -1.53 -2.94 22.29
CA PHE A 127 -1.67 -2.77 23.73
C PHE A 127 -0.63 -1.72 24.18
N LYS A 128 -1.05 -0.45 24.26
CA LYS A 128 -0.14 0.70 24.47
C LYS A 128 0.67 0.64 25.75
N LYS A 129 0.14 0.01 26.80
CA LYS A 129 0.83 -0.20 28.09
C LYS A 129 1.86 -1.34 28.07
N LEU A 130 1.83 -2.19 27.05
CA LEU A 130 2.81 -3.25 26.84
C LEU A 130 3.98 -2.73 26.00
N SER A 131 5.15 -3.32 26.20
CA SER A 131 6.35 -3.06 25.40
C SER A 131 6.23 -3.62 23.98
N PRO A 132 7.09 -3.21 23.01
CA PRO A 132 7.24 -3.88 21.73
C PRO A 132 7.43 -5.39 21.86
N MET A 133 8.33 -5.82 22.75
CA MET A 133 8.60 -7.23 22.97
C MET A 133 7.33 -7.97 23.37
N GLU A 134 6.56 -7.47 24.34
CA GLU A 134 5.34 -8.14 24.82
C GLU A 134 4.25 -8.17 23.75
N ASN A 135 4.03 -7.05 23.02
CA ASN A 135 3.07 -7.01 21.92
C ASN A 135 3.43 -8.02 20.81
N LEU A 136 4.71 -8.12 20.45
CA LEU A 136 5.15 -9.03 19.40
C LEU A 136 5.19 -10.49 19.85
N ILE A 137 5.51 -10.78 21.11
CA ILE A 137 5.37 -12.13 21.68
C ILE A 137 3.90 -12.56 21.68
N TYR A 138 2.98 -11.64 22.02
CA TYR A 138 1.55 -11.95 21.91
C TYR A 138 1.15 -12.33 20.48
N ALA A 139 1.61 -11.54 19.49
CA ALA A 139 1.38 -11.86 18.08
C ALA A 139 2.03 -13.20 17.66
N ALA A 140 3.28 -13.46 18.07
CA ALA A 140 3.98 -14.69 17.76
C ALA A 140 3.25 -15.94 18.28
N ARG A 141 2.62 -15.85 19.48
CA ARG A 141 1.80 -16.93 20.03
C ARG A 141 0.57 -17.26 19.18
N LEU A 142 -0.05 -16.25 18.55
CA LEU A 142 -1.18 -16.47 17.64
C LEU A 142 -0.76 -17.27 16.39
N TYR A 143 0.53 -17.21 16.04
CA TYR A 143 1.12 -17.99 14.95
C TYR A 143 1.82 -19.28 15.42
N ASN A 144 1.61 -19.71 16.68
CA ASN A 144 2.22 -20.89 17.27
C ASN A 144 3.77 -20.92 17.24
N MET A 145 4.41 -19.75 17.25
CA MET A 145 5.88 -19.66 17.29
C MET A 145 6.41 -20.03 18.69
N PRO A 146 7.49 -20.86 18.80
CA PRO A 146 8.14 -21.14 20.07
C PRO A 146 8.65 -19.86 20.73
N GLY A 147 8.50 -19.75 22.07
CA GLY A 147 8.73 -18.49 22.78
C GLY A 147 10.17 -17.96 22.69
N ASP A 148 11.18 -18.83 22.78
CA ASP A 148 12.58 -18.43 22.73
C ASP A 148 12.99 -17.99 21.33
N GLU A 149 12.54 -18.72 20.33
CA GLU A 149 12.73 -18.38 18.91
C GLU A 149 12.05 -17.05 18.57
N ALA A 150 10.81 -16.87 19.02
CA ALA A 150 10.08 -15.63 18.84
C ALA A 150 10.83 -14.42 19.44
N ARG A 151 11.37 -14.57 20.67
CA ARG A 151 12.13 -13.50 21.34
C ARG A 151 13.35 -13.07 20.56
N GLU A 152 14.12 -14.04 20.06
CA GLU A 152 15.33 -13.74 19.29
C GLU A 152 14.98 -13.07 17.94
N LYS A 153 14.02 -13.62 17.21
CA LYS A 153 13.52 -13.07 15.97
C LYS A 153 13.00 -11.63 16.14
N ILE A 154 12.22 -11.38 17.18
CA ILE A 154 11.71 -10.06 17.52
C ILE A 154 12.86 -9.06 17.77
N ARG A 155 13.87 -9.44 18.56
CA ARG A 155 15.02 -8.54 18.81
C ARG A 155 15.74 -8.18 17.51
N GLN A 156 15.98 -9.18 16.66
CA GLN A 156 16.65 -8.96 15.37
C GLN A 156 15.87 -8.01 14.46
N ILE A 157 14.56 -8.23 14.31
CA ILE A 157 13.69 -7.38 13.48
C ILE A 157 13.66 -5.94 14.04
N LEU A 158 13.42 -5.77 15.34
CA LEU A 158 13.34 -4.45 15.97
C LEU A 158 14.67 -3.68 15.89
N THR A 159 15.80 -4.38 16.07
CA THR A 159 17.13 -3.78 15.94
C THR A 159 17.40 -3.30 14.50
N ARG A 160 17.02 -4.09 13.49
CA ARG A 160 17.14 -3.72 12.06
C ARG A 160 16.29 -2.51 11.69
N LEU A 161 15.10 -2.42 12.29
CA LEU A 161 14.23 -1.24 12.15
C LEU A 161 14.75 -0.02 12.93
N GLY A 162 15.95 -0.09 13.53
CA GLY A 162 16.56 1.01 14.25
C GLY A 162 15.87 1.35 15.57
N ILE A 163 15.18 0.38 16.20
CA ILE A 163 14.63 0.57 17.55
C ILE A 163 15.75 0.33 18.56
N PRO A 164 16.08 1.34 19.43
CA PRO A 164 17.11 1.20 20.45
C PRO A 164 16.81 0.04 21.42
N LYS A 165 17.85 -0.70 21.81
CA LYS A 165 17.70 -1.89 22.67
C LYS A 165 17.01 -1.60 24.01
N ASP A 166 17.29 -0.44 24.60
CA ASP A 166 16.68 0.04 25.84
C ASP A 166 15.18 0.35 25.69
N ARG A 167 14.70 0.59 24.46
CA ARG A 167 13.29 0.86 24.15
C ARG A 167 12.47 -0.42 23.94
N ILE A 168 13.09 -1.53 23.59
CA ILE A 168 12.38 -2.79 23.28
C ILE A 168 11.51 -3.28 24.45
N GLY A 169 11.92 -2.99 25.70
CA GLY A 169 11.21 -3.37 26.94
C GLY A 169 10.34 -2.23 27.54
N GLN A 170 10.28 -1.06 26.92
CA GLN A 170 9.49 0.07 27.44
C GLN A 170 8.08 0.09 26.84
N PRO A 171 7.04 0.59 27.56
CA PRO A 171 5.69 0.69 27.04
C PRO A 171 5.60 1.49 25.74
N LEU A 172 4.76 1.01 24.81
CA LEU A 172 4.57 1.65 23.48
C LEU A 172 4.00 3.07 23.58
N GLU A 173 3.25 3.41 24.65
CA GLU A 173 2.73 4.76 24.87
C GLU A 173 3.84 5.80 25.05
N ASN A 174 5.04 5.38 25.45
CA ASN A 174 6.22 6.24 25.62
C ASN A 174 7.08 6.33 24.34
N MET A 175 6.62 5.76 23.23
CA MET A 175 7.33 5.75 21.95
C MET A 175 6.75 6.78 20.98
N SER A 176 7.63 7.34 20.13
CA SER A 176 7.20 8.19 19.03
C SER A 176 6.31 7.41 18.05
N ARG A 177 5.49 8.12 17.27
CA ARG A 177 4.66 7.51 16.21
C ARG A 177 5.51 6.69 15.22
N GLY A 178 6.69 7.19 14.85
CA GLY A 178 7.63 6.48 13.98
C GLY A 178 8.11 5.16 14.59
N MET A 179 8.43 5.12 15.88
CA MET A 179 8.80 3.89 16.57
C MET A 179 7.62 2.91 16.64
N GLN A 180 6.41 3.38 16.90
CA GLN A 180 5.21 2.53 16.91
C GLN A 180 4.94 1.93 15.52
N GLN A 181 5.14 2.71 14.45
CA GLN A 181 5.01 2.22 13.07
C GLN A 181 6.04 1.13 12.73
N LYS A 182 7.29 1.31 13.17
CA LYS A 182 8.33 0.27 13.03
C LYS A 182 7.95 -1.02 13.76
N VAL A 183 7.32 -0.93 14.93
CA VAL A 183 6.78 -2.11 15.63
C VAL A 183 5.64 -2.77 14.86
N ALA A 184 4.79 -1.99 14.16
CA ALA A 184 3.75 -2.53 13.29
C ALA A 184 4.32 -3.33 12.12
N ILE A 185 5.36 -2.79 11.49
CA ILE A 185 6.09 -3.47 10.41
C ILE A 185 6.75 -4.74 10.95
N ALA A 186 7.40 -4.66 12.13
CA ALA A 186 7.98 -5.83 12.79
C ALA A 186 6.95 -6.94 13.02
N ARG A 187 5.73 -6.58 13.47
CA ARG A 187 4.63 -7.53 13.66
C ARG A 187 4.25 -8.23 12.38
N ALA A 188 4.10 -7.48 11.30
CA ALA A 188 3.72 -8.05 10.01
C ALA A 188 4.80 -8.98 9.44
N PHE A 189 6.07 -8.76 9.81
CA PHE A 189 7.17 -9.58 9.33
C PHE A 189 7.49 -10.80 10.22
N LEU A 190 6.87 -10.96 11.37
CA LEU A 190 7.12 -12.10 12.29
C LEU A 190 7.01 -13.45 11.61
N THR A 191 6.06 -13.63 10.72
CA THR A 191 5.82 -14.91 10.01
C THR A 191 6.60 -15.04 8.70
N SER A 192 7.48 -14.09 8.36
CA SER A 192 8.20 -14.05 7.09
C SER A 192 7.28 -14.25 5.87
N PRO A 193 6.27 -13.38 5.69
CA PRO A 193 5.32 -13.51 4.59
C PRO A 193 6.01 -13.39 3.24
N ILE A 194 5.48 -14.06 2.22
CA ILE A 194 5.99 -13.99 0.85
C ILE A 194 5.49 -12.73 0.15
N VAL A 195 4.27 -12.27 0.52
CA VAL A 195 3.72 -10.99 0.08
C VAL A 195 3.45 -10.09 1.28
N LEU A 196 4.00 -8.89 1.24
CA LEU A 196 3.80 -7.87 2.27
C LEU A 196 3.01 -6.69 1.71
N LEU A 197 1.89 -6.37 2.35
CA LEU A 197 1.02 -5.27 1.99
C LEU A 197 1.21 -4.12 2.98
N LEU A 198 1.79 -3.02 2.53
CA LEU A 198 2.10 -1.84 3.35
C LEU A 198 1.16 -0.69 2.96
N ASP A 199 0.24 -0.34 3.85
CA ASP A 199 -0.74 0.72 3.62
C ASP A 199 -0.21 2.01 4.28
N GLU A 200 0.35 2.92 3.47
CA GLU A 200 0.96 4.19 3.86
C GLU A 200 1.97 4.07 5.03
N PRO A 201 3.02 3.23 4.93
CA PRO A 201 3.85 2.85 6.07
C PRO A 201 4.72 3.97 6.62
N THR A 202 4.96 5.03 5.85
CA THR A 202 5.84 6.15 6.24
C THR A 202 5.08 7.45 6.51
N THR A 203 3.75 7.46 6.36
CA THR A 203 2.93 8.65 6.55
C THR A 203 3.03 9.17 7.99
N GLY A 204 3.41 10.44 8.10
CA GLY A 204 3.56 11.13 9.39
C GLY A 204 4.81 10.73 10.18
N LEU A 205 5.79 10.09 9.54
CA LEU A 205 7.10 9.81 10.12
C LEU A 205 8.06 10.98 9.89
N ASP A 206 9.01 11.13 10.82
CA ASP A 206 10.16 12.01 10.62
C ASP A 206 11.09 11.46 9.54
N PRO A 207 11.95 12.31 8.90
CA PRO A 207 12.80 11.89 7.79
C PRO A 207 13.69 10.69 8.10
N ARG A 208 14.26 10.61 9.32
CA ARG A 208 15.12 9.50 9.74
C ARG A 208 14.32 8.19 9.82
N SER A 209 13.15 8.24 10.44
CA SER A 209 12.25 7.07 10.54
C SER A 209 11.78 6.60 9.17
N LYS A 210 11.54 7.51 8.20
CA LYS A 210 11.24 7.14 6.81
C LYS A 210 12.37 6.33 6.20
N VAL A 211 13.62 6.83 6.28
CA VAL A 211 14.81 6.13 5.74
C VAL A 211 15.00 4.75 6.38
N ASP A 212 14.82 4.63 7.70
CA ASP A 212 14.94 3.33 8.39
C ASP A 212 13.91 2.31 7.87
N VAL A 213 12.65 2.76 7.64
CA VAL A 213 11.59 1.91 7.08
C VAL A 213 11.90 1.53 5.63
N GLN A 214 12.32 2.49 4.80
CA GLN A 214 12.68 2.25 3.41
C GLN A 214 13.84 1.25 3.29
N THR A 215 14.89 1.43 4.08
CA THR A 215 16.03 0.51 4.14
C THR A 215 15.57 -0.90 4.53
N PHE A 216 14.68 -1.02 5.51
CA PHE A 216 14.16 -2.31 5.93
C PHE A 216 13.32 -2.99 4.84
N VAL A 217 12.49 -2.22 4.11
CA VAL A 217 11.70 -2.73 2.98
C VAL A 217 12.59 -3.30 1.88
N HIS A 218 13.67 -2.59 1.51
CA HIS A 218 14.66 -3.12 0.58
C HIS A 218 15.33 -4.41 1.08
N GLN A 219 15.74 -4.44 2.35
CA GLN A 219 16.33 -5.65 2.96
C GLN A 219 15.34 -6.84 2.93
N LEU A 220 14.04 -6.62 3.14
CA LEU A 220 13.04 -7.67 3.05
C LEU A 220 12.96 -8.28 1.65
N ARG A 221 13.02 -7.46 0.60
CA ARG A 221 13.08 -7.94 -0.78
C ARG A 221 14.37 -8.72 -1.05
N GLU A 222 15.52 -8.15 -0.71
CA GLU A 222 16.84 -8.74 -1.05
C GLU A 222 17.10 -10.04 -0.27
N ASP A 223 16.91 -9.99 1.04
CA ASP A 223 17.30 -11.08 1.94
C ASP A 223 16.27 -12.20 2.02
N HIS A 224 14.96 -11.87 1.88
CA HIS A 224 13.87 -12.83 2.05
C HIS A 224 13.11 -13.13 0.77
N GLY A 225 13.38 -12.40 -0.32
CA GLY A 225 12.65 -12.55 -1.58
C GLY A 225 11.18 -12.18 -1.45
N ALA A 226 10.84 -11.25 -0.54
CA ALA A 226 9.48 -10.80 -0.36
C ALA A 226 9.00 -9.99 -1.57
N THR A 227 7.75 -10.22 -2.00
CA THR A 227 7.02 -9.33 -2.91
C THR A 227 6.30 -8.30 -2.06
N ILE A 228 6.40 -7.02 -2.41
CA ILE A 228 5.90 -5.94 -1.57
C ILE A 228 4.98 -5.03 -2.39
N LEU A 229 3.77 -4.82 -1.88
CA LEU A 229 2.88 -3.77 -2.38
C LEU A 229 2.80 -2.66 -1.33
N ILE A 230 3.12 -1.45 -1.75
CA ILE A 230 3.12 -0.28 -0.88
C ILE A 230 2.15 0.76 -1.42
N THR A 231 1.22 1.23 -0.58
CA THR A 231 0.42 2.41 -0.96
C THR A 231 1.07 3.65 -0.42
N THR A 232 1.10 4.69 -1.21
CA THR A 232 1.59 6.00 -0.78
C THR A 232 0.96 7.13 -1.59
N HIS A 233 0.96 8.32 -1.04
CA HIS A 233 0.71 9.58 -1.73
C HIS A 233 1.98 10.43 -1.83
N ASP A 234 3.10 9.93 -1.34
CA ASP A 234 4.42 10.56 -1.39
C ASP A 234 5.19 10.07 -2.64
N MET A 235 5.35 10.97 -3.61
CA MET A 235 5.98 10.65 -4.90
C MET A 235 7.48 10.37 -4.76
N GLU A 236 8.15 11.04 -3.82
CA GLU A 236 9.57 10.80 -3.53
C GLU A 236 9.77 9.40 -2.91
N GLU A 237 8.87 8.99 -2.03
CA GLU A 237 8.89 7.63 -1.49
C GLU A 237 8.72 6.57 -2.59
N ALA A 238 7.78 6.78 -3.50
CA ALA A 238 7.55 5.86 -4.61
C ALA A 238 8.77 5.76 -5.52
N GLU A 239 9.41 6.90 -5.83
CA GLU A 239 10.62 6.96 -6.65
C GLU A 239 11.82 6.27 -5.98
N ALA A 240 11.93 6.40 -4.65
CA ALA A 240 13.03 5.81 -3.89
C ALA A 240 12.89 4.29 -3.66
N LEU A 241 11.65 3.78 -3.59
CA LEU A 241 11.39 2.41 -3.14
C LEU A 241 10.92 1.45 -4.24
N CYS A 242 10.13 1.94 -5.21
CA CYS A 242 9.35 1.07 -6.06
C CYS A 242 10.09 0.73 -7.36
N ASP A 243 10.06 -0.55 -7.75
CA ASP A 243 10.53 -0.99 -9.07
C ASP A 243 9.54 -0.53 -10.16
N ARG A 244 8.23 -0.64 -9.86
CA ARG A 244 7.15 -0.14 -10.71
C ARG A 244 6.08 0.54 -9.86
N VAL A 245 5.33 1.42 -10.48
CA VAL A 245 4.23 2.12 -9.83
C VAL A 245 2.94 2.00 -10.65
N ALA A 246 1.82 1.93 -9.94
CA ALA A 246 0.47 1.98 -10.47
C ALA A 246 -0.21 3.24 -9.90
N ILE A 247 -0.64 4.15 -10.77
CA ILE A 247 -1.32 5.39 -10.38
C ILE A 247 -2.81 5.14 -10.41
N ILE A 248 -3.47 5.33 -9.26
CA ILE A 248 -4.92 5.17 -9.10
C ILE A 248 -5.56 6.54 -8.84
N ASP A 249 -6.49 6.92 -9.71
CA ASP A 249 -7.34 8.10 -9.53
C ASP A 249 -8.81 7.71 -9.61
N GLN A 250 -9.61 8.17 -8.63
CA GLN A 250 -11.06 7.91 -8.57
C GLN A 250 -11.44 6.43 -8.77
N GLY A 251 -10.70 5.54 -8.16
CA GLY A 251 -10.91 4.09 -8.25
C GLY A 251 -10.34 3.42 -9.49
N LYS A 252 -9.82 4.17 -10.46
CA LYS A 252 -9.32 3.65 -11.74
C LYS A 252 -7.81 3.62 -11.79
N LEU A 253 -7.26 2.61 -12.44
CA LEU A 253 -5.84 2.57 -12.82
C LEU A 253 -5.66 3.48 -14.05
N VAL A 254 -4.94 4.60 -13.87
CA VAL A 254 -4.72 5.59 -14.93
C VAL A 254 -3.35 5.47 -15.61
N ALA A 255 -2.35 4.92 -14.90
CA ALA A 255 -1.03 4.60 -15.45
C ALA A 255 -0.35 3.50 -14.66
N GLN A 256 0.54 2.76 -15.30
CA GLN A 256 1.39 1.75 -14.68
C GLN A 256 2.69 1.58 -15.48
N GLY A 257 3.82 1.50 -14.80
CA GLY A 257 5.14 1.30 -15.41
C GLY A 257 6.27 1.47 -14.39
N THR A 258 7.51 1.39 -14.84
CA THR A 258 8.64 1.84 -14.02
C THR A 258 8.60 3.36 -13.87
N VAL A 259 9.29 3.89 -12.88
CA VAL A 259 9.40 5.35 -12.67
C VAL A 259 9.95 6.02 -13.91
N GLU A 260 11.00 5.46 -14.51
CA GLU A 260 11.64 5.97 -15.72
C GLU A 260 10.69 5.94 -16.92
N GLU A 261 9.99 4.81 -17.17
CA GLU A 261 9.02 4.69 -18.26
C GLU A 261 7.92 5.74 -18.18
N LEU A 262 7.39 5.98 -16.98
CA LEU A 262 6.33 6.97 -16.78
C LEU A 262 6.83 8.39 -16.98
N LYS A 263 8.03 8.74 -16.46
CA LYS A 263 8.68 10.04 -16.68
C LYS A 263 8.96 10.28 -18.15
N GLN A 264 9.50 9.29 -18.84
CA GLN A 264 9.80 9.40 -20.28
C GLN A 264 8.53 9.57 -21.10
N THR A 265 7.48 8.80 -20.81
CA THR A 265 6.17 8.92 -21.50
C THR A 265 5.59 10.34 -21.37
N VAL A 266 5.69 10.94 -20.18
CA VAL A 266 5.19 12.29 -19.95
C VAL A 266 6.09 13.34 -20.63
N ALA A 267 7.42 13.18 -20.55
CA ALA A 267 8.36 14.07 -21.25
C ALA A 267 8.10 14.10 -22.77
N GLU A 268 7.94 12.92 -23.39
CA GLU A 268 7.63 12.80 -24.83
C GLU A 268 6.29 13.46 -25.20
N ARG A 269 5.25 13.25 -24.37
CA ARG A 269 3.90 13.82 -24.62
C ARG A 269 3.86 15.35 -24.49
N LEU A 270 4.62 15.90 -23.54
CA LEU A 270 4.64 17.35 -23.27
C LEU A 270 5.78 18.09 -23.98
N GLY A 271 6.67 17.35 -24.66
CA GLY A 271 7.82 17.94 -25.35
C GLY A 271 8.88 18.50 -24.40
N TYR A 272 9.05 17.90 -23.23
CA TYR A 272 10.04 18.32 -22.25
C TYR A 272 11.45 17.89 -22.68
N GLU A 273 12.43 18.79 -22.53
CA GLU A 273 13.87 18.48 -22.79
C GLU A 273 14.50 17.65 -21.66
N ALA A 274 13.95 17.74 -20.45
CA ALA A 274 14.39 16.99 -19.27
C ALA A 274 13.27 16.10 -18.73
N LEU A 275 13.64 15.02 -18.01
CA LEU A 275 12.65 14.15 -17.37
C LEU A 275 11.92 14.92 -16.25
N PRO A 276 10.57 14.84 -16.21
CA PRO A 276 9.78 15.46 -15.17
C PRO A 276 9.97 14.74 -13.81
N SER A 277 9.62 15.42 -12.73
CA SER A 277 9.51 14.81 -11.41
C SER A 277 8.32 13.84 -11.37
N MET A 278 8.31 12.90 -10.40
CA MET A 278 7.15 12.03 -10.20
C MET A 278 5.89 12.81 -9.79
N ASN A 279 6.03 13.98 -9.17
CA ASN A 279 4.90 14.87 -8.93
C ASN A 279 4.25 15.34 -10.24
N GLU A 280 5.03 15.80 -11.21
CA GLU A 280 4.53 16.23 -12.52
C GLU A 280 3.90 15.05 -13.29
N VAL A 281 4.51 13.87 -13.22
CA VAL A 281 3.94 12.62 -13.78
C VAL A 281 2.58 12.31 -13.15
N PHE A 282 2.49 12.34 -11.83
CA PHE A 282 1.24 12.08 -11.11
C PHE A 282 0.16 13.09 -11.51
N MET A 283 0.52 14.36 -11.56
CA MET A 283 -0.38 15.44 -11.97
C MET A 283 -0.87 15.24 -13.39
N HIS A 284 0.02 14.91 -14.33
CA HIS A 284 -0.34 14.63 -15.71
C HIS A 284 -1.41 13.53 -15.82
N TYR A 285 -1.25 12.41 -15.10
CA TYR A 285 -2.19 11.29 -15.18
C TYR A 285 -3.49 11.50 -14.40
N THR A 286 -3.50 12.33 -13.36
CA THR A 286 -4.68 12.50 -12.50
C THR A 286 -5.47 13.77 -12.79
N VAL A 287 -4.85 14.77 -13.36
CA VAL A 287 -5.47 16.10 -13.58
C VAL A 287 -5.51 16.50 -15.05
N ALA A 288 -4.54 16.09 -15.86
CA ALA A 288 -4.44 16.54 -17.26
C ALA A 288 -5.70 16.28 -18.09
N HIS A 289 -6.45 15.21 -17.79
CA HIS A 289 -7.72 14.94 -18.47
C HIS A 289 -8.88 15.87 -18.03
N ARG A 290 -8.68 16.64 -16.97
CA ARG A 290 -9.67 17.61 -16.43
C ARG A 290 -9.36 19.05 -16.84
N ILE A 291 -8.12 19.29 -17.26
CA ILE A 291 -7.68 20.59 -17.78
C ILE A 291 -7.78 20.52 -19.29
N THR A 292 -8.68 21.32 -19.86
CA THR A 292 -8.90 21.37 -21.30
C THR A 292 -7.87 22.29 -21.98
N GLU A 293 -7.68 22.15 -23.29
CA GLU A 293 -6.88 23.11 -24.07
C GLU A 293 -7.39 24.57 -23.93
N ALA A 294 -8.70 24.71 -23.69
CA ALA A 294 -9.30 26.04 -23.43
C ALA A 294 -8.85 26.60 -22.07
N ASP A 295 -8.68 25.75 -21.05
CA ASP A 295 -8.17 26.18 -19.74
C ASP A 295 -6.70 26.58 -19.84
N ILE A 296 -5.87 25.79 -20.53
CA ILE A 296 -4.45 26.12 -20.77
C ILE A 296 -4.35 27.46 -21.49
N LYS A 297 -5.19 27.68 -22.51
CA LYS A 297 -5.22 28.94 -23.24
C LYS A 297 -5.71 30.12 -22.39
N ARG A 298 -6.67 29.88 -21.48
CA ARG A 298 -7.22 30.87 -20.55
C ARG A 298 -6.22 31.33 -19.51
N TYR A 299 -5.45 30.42 -18.97
CA TYR A 299 -4.52 30.66 -17.84
C TYR A 299 -3.07 30.83 -18.30
N GLY A 300 -2.77 30.61 -19.61
CA GLY A 300 -1.49 30.87 -20.24
C GLY A 300 -0.43 29.77 -20.11
N SER A 301 -0.60 28.84 -19.17
CA SER A 301 0.20 27.60 -19.06
C SER A 301 -0.60 26.52 -18.35
N TRP A 302 -0.14 25.28 -18.47
CA TRP A 302 -0.75 24.14 -17.81
C TRP A 302 -0.66 24.26 -16.28
N GLU A 303 0.47 24.71 -15.72
CA GLU A 303 0.68 24.90 -14.29
C GLU A 303 -0.35 25.89 -13.70
N LYS A 304 -0.57 27.03 -14.38
CA LYS A 304 -1.53 28.05 -13.94
C LYS A 304 -2.98 27.59 -14.06
N ALA A 305 -3.29 26.80 -15.11
CA ALA A 305 -4.60 26.19 -15.26
C ALA A 305 -4.85 25.17 -14.17
N PHE A 306 -3.81 24.44 -13.76
CA PHE A 306 -3.86 23.50 -12.67
C PHE A 306 -4.03 24.19 -11.30
N GLU A 307 -3.24 25.20 -10.97
CA GLU A 307 -3.40 25.99 -9.74
C GLU A 307 -4.84 26.56 -9.60
N ALA A 308 -5.38 27.05 -10.72
CA ALA A 308 -6.76 27.54 -10.74
C ALA A 308 -7.80 26.43 -10.52
N TYR A 309 -7.57 25.23 -11.07
CA TYR A 309 -8.41 24.05 -10.84
C TYR A 309 -8.37 23.59 -9.39
N GLU A 310 -7.19 23.54 -8.76
CA GLU A 310 -7.05 23.18 -7.34
C GLU A 310 -7.70 24.21 -6.42
N ALA A 311 -7.56 25.51 -6.71
CA ALA A 311 -8.20 26.56 -5.94
C ALA A 311 -9.73 26.44 -5.97
N GLN A 312 -10.33 26.15 -7.12
CA GLN A 312 -11.78 25.93 -7.24
C GLN A 312 -12.27 24.70 -6.45
N ARG A 313 -11.45 23.64 -6.43
CA ARG A 313 -11.80 22.40 -5.70
C ARG A 313 -11.65 22.53 -4.19
N ALA A 314 -10.82 23.43 -3.70
CA ALA A 314 -10.66 23.69 -2.27
C ALA A 314 -11.85 24.50 -1.69
N GLU A 315 -12.66 25.14 -2.55
CA GLU A 315 -13.85 25.91 -2.20
C GLU A 315 -15.16 25.06 -2.29
N GLU A 316 -15.14 23.88 -2.88
CA GLU A 316 -16.23 22.89 -2.96
C GLU A 316 -16.15 21.85 -1.82
#